data_153d4e888cf8a8c9483a9cfadfe97855
#
_entry.id   153d4e888cf8a8c9483a9cfadfe97855
#
_cell.length_a   1.000
_cell.length_b   1.000
_cell.length_c   1.000
_cell.angle_alpha   90.00
_cell.angle_beta   90.00
_cell.angle_gamma   90.00
#
_symmetry.space_group_name_H-M   'P 1'
#
loop_
_entity.id
_entity.type
_entity.pdbx_description
1 polymer ?
#
loop_
_entity_poly.entity_id
_entity_poly.type
_entity_poly.pdbx_seq_one_letter_code
_entity_poly.pdbx_strand_id
1 'polypeptide(L)' 'MARFRDPLKYGFYGVDYMLWGKHRVAVHFDMVSAQQAMMSMIKRGVEVKGMREIKVDE' A
#
# COMPACT_ATOMS: atom_id res chain seq x y z
N MET A 1 16.43 -21.78 5.06
CA MET A 1 16.28 -21.34 5.10
C MET A 1 15.36 -20.91 5.04
N ALA A 2 15.04 -20.88 5.43
CA ALA A 2 14.12 -20.52 5.42
C ALA A 2 13.85 -19.76 4.71
N ARG A 3 13.53 -19.78 4.44
CA ARG A 3 13.33 -19.11 3.79
C ARG A 3 12.62 -18.24 4.03
N PHE A 4 12.96 -17.48 4.09
CA PHE A 4 12.29 -16.48 4.32
C PHE A 4 11.31 -16.23 3.38
N ARG A 5 10.54 -15.27 3.50
CA ARG A 5 9.48 -15.05 2.67
C ARG A 5 9.87 -14.77 1.31
N ASP A 6 9.13 -15.32 0.41
CA ASP A 6 9.30 -15.11 -0.99
C ASP A 6 8.51 -13.88 -1.38
N PRO A 7 9.17 -12.83 -1.85
CA PRO A 7 8.45 -11.60 -2.20
C PRO A 7 7.38 -11.81 -3.25
N LEU A 8 7.57 -12.77 -4.13
CA LEU A 8 6.59 -13.02 -5.16
C LEU A 8 5.28 -13.49 -4.59
N LYS A 9 5.34 -14.20 -3.48
CA LYS A 9 4.14 -14.69 -2.85
C LYS A 9 3.45 -13.64 -2.03
N TYR A 10 4.23 -12.83 -1.37
CA TYR A 10 3.66 -11.89 -0.43
C TYR A 10 3.35 -10.55 -1.05
N GLY A 11 4.20 -10.12 -1.94
CA GLY A 11 3.97 -8.87 -2.61
C GLY A 11 3.92 -7.70 -1.65
N PHE A 12 3.33 -6.65 -2.14
CA PHE A 12 3.17 -5.43 -1.37
C PHE A 12 1.80 -4.87 -1.67
N TYR A 13 1.38 -3.92 -0.85
CA TYR A 13 0.10 -3.25 -1.05
C TYR A 13 0.36 -1.77 -1.16
N GLY A 14 -0.20 -1.15 -2.18
CA GLY A 14 -0.03 0.27 -2.40
C GLY A 14 -1.33 0.99 -2.19
N VAL A 15 -1.28 2.11 -1.48
CA VAL A 15 -2.44 2.96 -1.29
C VAL A 15 -2.25 4.18 -2.17
N ASP A 16 -3.11 4.33 -3.16
CA ASP A 16 -3.06 5.46 -4.08
C ASP A 16 -3.82 6.63 -3.48
N TYR A 17 -3.19 7.77 -3.41
CA TYR A 17 -3.85 8.93 -2.84
C TYR A 17 -3.34 10.20 -3.52
N MET A 18 -4.09 11.26 -3.34
CA MET A 18 -3.73 12.56 -3.87
C MET A 18 -3.39 13.47 -2.72
N LEU A 19 -2.27 14.17 -2.85
CA LEU A 19 -1.87 15.13 -1.84
C LEU A 19 -1.35 16.36 -2.56
N TRP A 20 -2.01 17.48 -2.28
CA TRP A 20 -1.66 18.76 -2.90
C TRP A 20 -1.66 18.67 -4.42
N GLY A 21 -2.63 17.94 -4.95
CA GLY A 21 -2.78 17.83 -6.39
C GLY A 21 -1.81 16.86 -7.04
N LYS A 22 -1.07 16.11 -6.26
CA LYS A 22 -0.13 15.14 -6.81
C LYS A 22 -0.50 13.73 -6.40
N HIS A 23 -0.43 12.82 -7.36
CA HIS A 23 -0.71 11.43 -7.10
C HIS A 23 0.50 10.78 -6.42
N ARG A 24 0.23 10.07 -5.35
CA ARG A 24 1.28 9.39 -4.60
C ARG A 24 0.83 7.99 -4.24
N VAL A 25 1.80 7.15 -3.96
CA VAL A 25 1.54 5.77 -3.59
C VAL A 25 2.30 5.47 -2.31
N ALA A 26 1.60 4.98 -1.31
CA ALA A 26 2.22 4.53 -0.07
C ALA A 26 2.29 3.02 -0.11
N VAL A 27 3.50 2.48 0.00
CA VAL A 27 3.72 1.04 -0.12
C VAL A 27 3.83 0.41 1.25
N HIS A 28 3.10 -0.67 1.45
CA HIS A 28 3.07 -1.39 2.71
C HIS A 28 3.32 -2.86 2.46
N PHE A 29 3.80 -3.56 3.49
CA PHE A 29 4.13 -4.96 3.35
C PHE A 29 2.96 -5.88 3.54
N ASP A 30 1.90 -5.42 4.19
CA ASP A 30 0.75 -6.27 4.37
C ASP A 30 -0.53 -5.47 4.26
N MET A 31 -1.63 -6.20 4.12
CA MET A 31 -2.92 -5.57 3.90
C MET A 31 -3.39 -4.78 5.11
N VAL A 32 -3.12 -5.28 6.30
CA VAL A 32 -3.61 -4.60 7.50
C VAL A 32 -2.96 -3.22 7.63
N SER A 33 -1.65 -3.16 7.43
CA SER A 33 -0.96 -1.88 7.46
C SER A 33 -1.49 -0.93 6.41
N ALA A 34 -1.72 -1.44 5.21
CA ALA A 34 -2.22 -0.62 4.12
C ALA A 34 -3.60 -0.07 4.44
N GLN A 35 -4.47 -0.92 4.99
CA GLN A 35 -5.80 -0.48 5.35
C GLN A 35 -5.78 0.56 6.46
N GLN A 36 -4.93 0.36 7.44
CA GLN A 36 -4.82 1.33 8.52
C GLN A 36 -4.32 2.67 8.00
N ALA A 37 -3.35 2.63 7.11
CA ALA A 37 -2.84 3.86 6.51
C ALA A 37 -3.94 4.56 5.72
N MET A 38 -4.72 3.78 4.97
CA MET A 38 -5.80 4.35 4.18
C MET A 38 -6.84 5.02 5.06
N MET A 39 -7.23 4.34 6.14
CA MET A 39 -8.21 4.91 7.05
C MET A 39 -7.69 6.17 7.72
N SER A 40 -6.43 6.18 8.08
CA SER A 40 -5.82 7.34 8.69
C SER A 40 -5.83 8.52 7.72
N MET A 41 -5.53 8.26 6.46
CA MET A 41 -5.56 9.30 5.44
C MET A 41 -6.97 9.87 5.26
N ILE A 42 -7.96 9.00 5.24
CA ILE A 42 -9.33 9.44 5.07
C ILE A 42 -9.74 10.33 6.24
N LYS A 43 -9.35 9.96 7.44
CA LYS A 43 -9.66 10.78 8.61
C LYS A 43 -9.04 12.15 8.53
N ARG A 44 -7.89 12.25 7.89
CA ARG A 44 -7.21 13.53 7.76
C ARG A 44 -7.70 14.35 6.58
N GLY A 45 -8.62 13.80 5.82
CA GLY A 45 -9.16 14.51 4.67
C GLY A 45 -8.34 14.34 3.41
N VAL A 46 -7.45 13.35 3.38
CA VAL A 46 -6.67 13.06 2.19
C VAL A 46 -7.53 12.27 1.22
N GLU A 47 -7.46 12.64 -0.04
CA GLU A 47 -8.23 11.93 -1.06
C GLU A 47 -7.55 10.62 -1.40
N VAL A 48 -8.18 9.52 -1.01
CA VAL A 48 -7.65 8.18 -1.28
C VAL A 48 -8.32 7.64 -2.52
N LYS A 49 -7.52 7.25 -3.50
CA LYS A 49 -8.04 6.72 -4.75
C LYS A 49 -8.36 5.24 -4.65
N GLY A 50 -7.61 4.53 -3.83
CA GLY A 50 -7.85 3.11 -3.68
C GLY A 50 -6.60 2.40 -3.19
N MET A 51 -6.72 1.09 -3.10
CA MET A 51 -5.62 0.25 -2.67
C MET A 51 -5.44 -0.84 -3.71
N ARG A 52 -4.20 -1.17 -4.00
CA ARG A 52 -3.92 -2.20 -4.98
C ARG A 52 -2.80 -3.09 -4.49
N GLU A 53 -2.79 -4.28 -5.02
CA GLU A 53 -1.75 -5.24 -4.71
C GLU A 53 -0.64 -5.08 -5.74
N ILE A 54 0.58 -4.96 -5.24
CA ILE A 54 1.75 -4.80 -6.08
C ILE A 54 2.56 -6.07 -5.95
N LYS A 55 2.72 -6.79 -7.04
CA LYS A 55 3.49 -8.01 -7.03
C LYS A 55 4.89 -7.76 -7.51
N VAL A 56 5.85 -8.30 -6.78
CA VAL A 56 7.22 -8.17 -7.17
C VAL A 56 7.52 -9.29 -8.14
N ASP A 57 7.99 -8.92 -9.30
CA ASP A 57 8.24 -9.86 -10.35
C ASP A 57 9.73 -10.01 -10.52
N GLU A 58 10.20 -11.21 -10.36
CA GLU A 58 11.60 -11.40 -10.43
C GLU A 58 12.10 -11.58 -11.83
#